data_253a45a22f11c0f5b63f69d0f1c240bd
#
_entry.id   253a45a22f11c0f5b63f69d0f1c240bd
#
_cell.length_a   1.000
_cell.length_b   1.000
_cell.length_c   1.000
_cell.angle_alpha   90.00
_cell.angle_beta   90.00
_cell.angle_gamma   90.00
#
_symmetry.space_group_name_H-M   'P 1'
#
loop_
_entity.id
_entity.type
_entity.pdbx_description
1 polymer ?
#
loop_
_entity_poly.entity_id
_entity_poly.type
_entity_poly.pdbx_seq_one_letter_code
_entity_poly.pdbx_strand_id
1 'polypeptide(L)'
;MRLGETIEADDLVEALLATTNHPARFVALAFPTITPEKWQRQVLETIGNQLQENARLDRWRSTQIVTASGNTVGKTALLSWLILWGLMTFEDCLGVVTAGTEPQIRTRLWGELSKWFVRLPEALRSQFELTATALFNRQAERTWRIDGRPWSERNQEAFSGLHNFQKRVLVIFDECSMIAEPIWRACDGMLSDAETQIIWCVFGNPLRLDGRFPMCFPGGRFSGLWTTFQVDSRTVSIANRESLNEKISYYGEDSNYVRSHIRGLFPTASTTQLIPLDWVEGAAVRETYQHPADSLILGCDVASGHGEDSSVVYIRRGLDGRSYPPRKFPGLDPLQFAYKIAAIANELSADAIFVDAGGVGEGTVAKLRELGLQVHAVYFGSKSDNPSGLARCANKRSEMWMAMAQWLKGGAIPNDPELKAQLIGPEYSENAQGIVLERKEDMRSRGLASPDVADALCLTFAAPVFSQMSELPGPGNHLVVSEWNPFSDESLQGRPLPEARRRYTAPGWSSLKPEWGDMDNPADWVTPDAPPGE
;
A
#
# COMPACT_ATOMS: atom_id res chain seq x y z
N MET A 1 38.65 22.62 -11.83
CA MET A 1 39.39 21.35 -11.73
C MET A 1 39.56 20.82 -13.14
N ARG A 2 40.80 20.51 -13.55
CA ARG A 2 41.05 19.92 -14.88
C ARG A 2 40.60 18.48 -14.89
N LEU A 3 39.87 18.07 -15.94
CA LEU A 3 39.48 16.69 -16.19
C LEU A 3 40.76 15.85 -16.41
N GLY A 4 41.15 15.01 -15.43
CA GLY A 4 42.24 14.05 -15.60
C GLY A 4 43.11 13.77 -14.38
N GLU A 5 42.93 14.42 -13.23
CA GLU A 5 43.66 14.09 -12.01
C GLU A 5 42.88 13.02 -11.22
N THR A 6 43.49 11.87 -11.04
CA THR A 6 43.02 10.82 -10.10
C THR A 6 43.24 11.37 -8.70
N ILE A 7 42.17 11.78 -8.00
CA ILE A 7 42.23 12.17 -6.59
C ILE A 7 42.66 10.92 -5.80
N GLU A 8 43.69 11.06 -4.96
CA GLU A 8 44.06 9.99 -4.03
C GLU A 8 42.89 9.70 -3.06
N ALA A 9 42.79 8.50 -2.56
CA ALA A 9 41.62 8.07 -1.76
C ALA A 9 41.45 8.92 -0.48
N ASP A 10 42.56 9.34 0.13
CA ASP A 10 42.54 10.15 1.35
C ASP A 10 42.09 11.59 1.05
N ASP A 11 42.53 12.17 -0.06
CA ASP A 11 42.09 13.51 -0.52
C ASP A 11 40.59 13.54 -0.81
N LEU A 12 40.05 12.43 -1.36
CA LEU A 12 38.60 12.30 -1.60
C LEU A 12 37.83 12.25 -0.29
N VAL A 13 38.30 11.49 0.71
CA VAL A 13 37.66 11.45 2.04
C VAL A 13 37.63 12.83 2.68
N GLU A 14 38.77 13.56 2.67
CA GLU A 14 38.84 14.92 3.20
C GLU A 14 37.87 15.85 2.45
N ALA A 15 37.83 15.78 1.11
CA ALA A 15 36.91 16.56 0.30
C ALA A 15 35.44 16.24 0.60
N LEU A 16 35.09 14.98 0.90
CA LEU A 16 33.75 14.57 1.31
C LEU A 16 33.39 15.11 2.70
N LEU A 17 34.28 15.01 3.66
CA LEU A 17 34.08 15.54 5.01
C LEU A 17 33.91 17.08 5.00
N ALA A 18 34.62 17.78 4.13
CA ALA A 18 34.45 19.22 3.94
C ALA A 18 33.08 19.64 3.36
N THR A 19 32.22 18.69 3.00
CA THR A 19 30.87 18.99 2.50
C THR A 19 29.79 19.09 3.58
N THR A 20 30.13 19.28 4.82
CA THR A 20 29.22 19.33 5.99
C THR A 20 27.95 20.14 5.75
N ASN A 21 28.05 21.31 5.13
CA ASN A 21 26.93 22.18 4.79
C ASN A 21 26.61 22.19 3.27
N HIS A 22 27.05 21.16 2.53
CA HIS A 22 26.92 21.11 1.06
C HIS A 22 26.48 19.73 0.57
N PRO A 23 25.25 19.26 0.85
CA PRO A 23 24.81 17.90 0.49
C PRO A 23 24.84 17.64 -1.03
N ALA A 24 24.57 18.65 -1.87
CA ALA A 24 24.67 18.50 -3.33
C ALA A 24 26.11 18.20 -3.78
N ARG A 25 27.12 18.85 -3.13
CA ARG A 25 28.53 18.60 -3.41
C ARG A 25 28.97 17.22 -2.91
N PHE A 26 28.47 16.79 -1.76
CA PHE A 26 28.71 15.43 -1.27
C PHE A 26 28.29 14.39 -2.31
N VAL A 27 27.05 14.48 -2.82
CA VAL A 27 26.52 13.54 -3.82
C VAL A 27 27.38 13.56 -5.10
N ALA A 28 27.78 14.73 -5.57
CA ALA A 28 28.61 14.86 -6.76
C ALA A 28 30.01 14.25 -6.59
N LEU A 29 30.61 14.35 -5.41
CA LEU A 29 31.91 13.76 -5.09
C LEU A 29 31.84 12.28 -4.80
N ALA A 30 30.85 11.85 -3.99
CA ALA A 30 30.69 10.45 -3.61
C ALA A 30 30.22 9.57 -4.77
N PHE A 31 29.44 10.12 -5.69
CA PHE A 31 28.79 9.38 -6.77
C PHE A 31 28.95 10.11 -8.13
N PRO A 32 30.16 10.28 -8.65
CA PRO A 32 30.45 11.11 -9.81
C PRO A 32 29.78 10.64 -11.11
N THR A 33 29.39 9.40 -11.20
CA THR A 33 28.67 8.82 -12.36
C THR A 33 27.16 9.05 -12.31
N ILE A 34 26.63 9.62 -11.22
CA ILE A 34 25.21 9.82 -11.03
C ILE A 34 24.85 11.29 -11.29
N THR A 35 23.82 11.48 -12.07
CA THR A 35 23.20 12.79 -12.27
C THR A 35 21.87 12.80 -11.50
N PRO A 36 21.79 13.51 -10.36
CA PRO A 36 20.52 13.67 -9.64
C PRO A 36 19.45 14.31 -10.53
N GLU A 37 18.22 13.88 -10.40
CA GLU A 37 17.08 14.54 -11.01
C GLU A 37 17.00 16.03 -10.58
N LYS A 38 16.41 16.88 -11.43
CA LYS A 38 16.35 18.32 -11.16
C LYS A 38 15.80 18.64 -9.77
N TRP A 39 14.71 18.00 -9.38
CA TRP A 39 14.08 18.20 -8.07
C TRP A 39 14.94 17.72 -6.91
N GLN A 40 15.67 16.59 -7.06
CA GLN A 40 16.59 16.09 -6.04
C GLN A 40 17.73 17.08 -5.81
N ARG A 41 18.29 17.60 -6.88
CA ARG A 41 19.33 18.64 -6.82
C ARG A 41 18.83 19.89 -6.12
N GLN A 42 17.61 20.35 -6.46
CA GLN A 42 16.99 21.52 -5.83
C GLN A 42 16.80 21.32 -4.32
N VAL A 43 16.36 20.15 -3.87
CA VAL A 43 16.23 19.83 -2.43
C VAL A 43 17.61 19.88 -1.76
N LEU A 44 18.62 19.21 -2.32
CA LEU A 44 19.98 19.20 -1.78
C LEU A 44 20.60 20.61 -1.70
N GLU A 45 20.44 21.40 -2.76
CA GLU A 45 20.93 22.78 -2.80
C GLU A 45 20.21 23.68 -1.78
N THR A 46 18.89 23.50 -1.63
CA THR A 46 18.09 24.26 -0.66
C THR A 46 18.55 23.98 0.77
N ILE A 47 18.75 22.71 1.11
CA ILE A 47 19.30 22.33 2.43
C ILE A 47 20.67 23.00 2.62
N GLY A 48 21.56 22.86 1.64
CA GLY A 48 22.88 23.44 1.70
C GLY A 48 22.87 24.98 1.89
N ASN A 49 22.05 25.68 1.12
CA ASN A 49 21.91 27.12 1.21
C ASN A 49 21.40 27.59 2.59
N GLN A 50 20.41 26.90 3.15
CA GLN A 50 19.88 27.22 4.49
C GLN A 50 20.95 26.98 5.59
N LEU A 51 21.71 25.89 5.51
CA LEU A 51 22.76 25.58 6.46
C LEU A 51 23.90 26.59 6.38
N GLN A 52 24.29 27.00 5.18
CA GLN A 52 25.34 28.04 4.97
C GLN A 52 24.86 29.39 5.46
N GLU A 53 23.61 29.75 5.21
CA GLU A 53 23.05 31.01 5.73
C GLU A 53 22.99 31.03 7.25
N ASN A 54 22.55 29.90 7.86
CA ASN A 54 22.58 29.75 9.32
C ASN A 54 24.00 29.94 9.88
N ALA A 55 24.99 29.27 9.29
CA ALA A 55 26.38 29.38 9.70
C ALA A 55 26.91 30.82 9.52
N ARG A 56 26.59 31.48 8.40
CA ARG A 56 27.02 32.88 8.13
C ARG A 56 26.42 33.88 9.12
N LEU A 57 25.18 33.62 9.60
CA LEU A 57 24.46 34.54 10.50
C LEU A 57 24.54 34.12 11.97
N ASP A 58 25.32 33.08 12.28
CA ASP A 58 25.40 32.48 13.63
C ASP A 58 23.99 32.16 14.19
N ARG A 59 23.17 31.50 13.37
CA ARG A 59 21.78 31.14 13.70
C ARG A 59 21.61 29.64 13.74
N TRP A 60 20.72 29.18 14.62
CA TRP A 60 20.36 27.79 14.79
C TRP A 60 18.94 27.50 14.32
N ARG A 61 18.51 28.13 13.21
CA ARG A 61 17.19 27.89 12.66
C ARG A 61 17.14 26.49 12.03
N SER A 62 16.09 25.72 12.35
CA SER A 62 15.89 24.40 11.78
C SER A 62 15.67 24.46 10.26
N THR A 63 16.29 23.53 9.53
CA THR A 63 16.07 23.30 8.10
C THR A 63 14.95 22.30 7.95
N GLN A 64 13.76 22.75 7.52
CA GLN A 64 12.57 21.91 7.39
C GLN A 64 12.13 21.86 5.92
N ILE A 65 12.20 20.65 5.34
CA ILE A 65 11.87 20.39 3.94
C ILE A 65 10.69 19.43 3.86
N VAL A 66 9.65 19.79 3.10
CA VAL A 66 8.53 18.91 2.84
C VAL A 66 8.31 18.74 1.34
N THR A 67 8.17 17.49 0.90
CA THR A 67 8.04 17.14 -0.52
C THR A 67 6.81 16.29 -0.77
N ALA A 68 5.86 16.81 -1.52
CA ALA A 68 4.76 16.05 -2.11
C ALA A 68 5.15 15.57 -3.51
N SER A 69 5.04 14.30 -3.79
CA SER A 69 5.48 13.78 -5.09
C SER A 69 4.61 12.64 -5.59
N GLY A 70 4.62 12.45 -6.89
CA GLY A 70 4.12 11.22 -7.49
C GLY A 70 5.02 10.01 -7.19
N ASN A 71 4.66 8.87 -7.78
CA ASN A 71 5.42 7.63 -7.68
C ASN A 71 6.66 7.66 -8.59
N THR A 72 7.66 6.81 -8.31
CA THR A 72 8.83 6.56 -9.16
C THR A 72 9.63 7.85 -9.50
N VAL A 73 9.71 8.78 -8.55
CA VAL A 73 10.48 10.02 -8.75
C VAL A 73 11.91 9.93 -8.19
N GLY A 74 12.31 8.80 -7.58
CA GLY A 74 13.65 8.63 -6.99
C GLY A 74 13.75 9.13 -5.55
N LYS A 75 12.66 9.16 -4.78
CA LYS A 75 12.66 9.55 -3.34
C LYS A 75 13.71 8.78 -2.55
N THR A 76 13.66 7.44 -2.62
CA THR A 76 14.49 6.54 -1.81
C THR A 76 15.99 6.75 -2.03
N ALA A 77 16.41 7.06 -3.27
CA ALA A 77 17.80 7.42 -3.57
C ALA A 77 18.20 8.72 -2.87
N LEU A 78 17.37 9.77 -2.97
CA LEU A 78 17.63 11.04 -2.28
C LEU A 78 17.71 10.86 -0.76
N LEU A 79 16.79 10.07 -0.15
CA LEU A 79 16.82 9.78 1.27
C LEU A 79 18.12 9.06 1.67
N SER A 80 18.56 8.08 0.88
CA SER A 80 19.84 7.39 1.10
C SER A 80 21.02 8.34 1.07
N TRP A 81 21.07 9.29 0.12
CA TRP A 81 22.14 10.29 0.05
C TRP A 81 22.12 11.23 1.25
N LEU A 82 20.92 11.68 1.69
CA LEU A 82 20.78 12.54 2.87
C LEU A 82 21.24 11.84 4.16
N ILE A 83 20.91 10.54 4.31
CA ILE A 83 21.37 9.73 5.44
C ILE A 83 22.90 9.63 5.46
N LEU A 84 23.51 9.24 4.33
CA LEU A 84 24.96 9.11 4.22
C LEU A 84 25.67 10.42 4.46
N TRP A 85 25.25 11.49 3.77
CA TRP A 85 25.80 12.82 3.96
C TRP A 85 25.63 13.30 5.39
N GLY A 86 24.41 13.24 5.92
CA GLY A 86 24.06 13.79 7.24
C GLY A 86 24.86 13.17 8.36
N LEU A 87 25.03 11.84 8.31
CA LEU A 87 25.79 11.11 9.33
C LEU A 87 27.31 11.28 9.16
N MET A 88 27.81 11.05 7.94
CA MET A 88 29.26 10.90 7.73
C MET A 88 30.03 12.21 7.72
N THR A 89 29.35 13.33 7.44
CA THR A 89 30.01 14.65 7.36
C THR A 89 29.87 15.47 8.63
N PHE A 90 29.28 14.93 9.69
CA PHE A 90 29.12 15.64 10.96
C PHE A 90 29.30 14.67 12.13
N GLU A 91 30.35 14.89 12.91
CA GLU A 91 30.67 14.08 14.09
C GLU A 91 29.57 14.12 15.13
N ASP A 92 29.28 12.96 15.73
CA ASP A 92 28.18 12.77 16.68
C ASP A 92 26.79 13.17 16.15
N CYS A 93 26.56 13.04 14.86
CA CYS A 93 25.22 13.22 14.30
C CYS A 93 24.27 12.13 14.83
N LEU A 94 23.15 12.54 15.39
CA LEU A 94 22.04 11.66 15.74
C LEU A 94 20.90 11.81 14.73
N GLY A 95 20.20 10.71 14.45
CA GLY A 95 19.05 10.81 13.57
C GLY A 95 18.09 9.63 13.66
N VAL A 96 16.91 9.86 13.10
CA VAL A 96 15.88 8.84 12.93
C VAL A 96 15.26 8.93 11.54
N VAL A 97 15.04 7.78 10.96
CA VAL A 97 14.30 7.64 9.71
C VAL A 97 13.08 6.78 9.98
N THR A 98 11.91 7.26 9.61
CA THR A 98 10.66 6.53 9.80
C THR A 98 9.84 6.43 8.52
N ALA A 99 9.05 5.35 8.43
CA ALA A 99 8.06 5.12 7.39
C ALA A 99 6.88 4.33 7.97
N GLY A 100 5.84 4.15 7.19
CA GLY A 100 4.57 3.55 7.64
C GLY A 100 4.70 2.14 8.21
N THR A 101 5.63 1.31 7.70
CA THR A 101 5.80 -0.08 8.13
C THR A 101 7.27 -0.50 8.19
N GLU A 102 7.58 -1.49 9.04
CA GLU A 102 8.92 -2.07 9.12
C GLU A 102 9.44 -2.63 7.76
N PRO A 103 8.65 -3.37 6.97
CA PRO A 103 9.08 -3.80 5.64
C PRO A 103 9.45 -2.64 4.70
N GLN A 104 8.76 -1.49 4.76
CA GLN A 104 9.10 -0.33 3.93
C GLN A 104 10.48 0.23 4.29
N ILE A 105 10.79 0.34 5.57
CA ILE A 105 12.12 0.76 6.02
C ILE A 105 13.15 -0.29 5.62
N ARG A 106 12.97 -1.53 6.03
CA ARG A 106 13.99 -2.58 5.96
C ARG A 106 14.28 -3.03 4.52
N THR A 107 13.25 -3.25 3.71
CA THR A 107 13.43 -3.81 2.37
C THR A 107 13.60 -2.73 1.30
N ARG A 108 12.89 -1.60 1.40
CA ARG A 108 12.97 -0.55 0.40
C ARG A 108 14.07 0.46 0.71
N LEU A 109 13.95 1.16 1.83
CA LEU A 109 14.89 2.25 2.13
C LEU A 109 16.27 1.72 2.51
N TRP A 110 16.38 0.77 3.44
CA TRP A 110 17.66 0.19 3.84
C TRP A 110 18.30 -0.63 2.71
N GLY A 111 17.49 -1.30 1.89
CA GLY A 111 17.97 -1.97 0.68
C GLY A 111 18.60 -0.98 -0.31
N GLU A 112 18.00 0.19 -0.51
CA GLU A 112 18.56 1.23 -1.36
C GLU A 112 19.79 1.90 -0.70
N LEU A 113 19.72 2.23 0.58
CA LEU A 113 20.83 2.76 1.36
C LEU A 113 22.07 1.86 1.28
N SER A 114 21.89 0.54 1.39
CA SER A 114 22.98 -0.43 1.23
C SER A 114 23.68 -0.33 -0.13
N LYS A 115 22.93 -0.17 -1.21
CA LYS A 115 23.51 0.00 -2.56
C LYS A 115 24.36 1.26 -2.68
N TRP A 116 23.96 2.35 -2.03
CA TRP A 116 24.72 3.60 -2.02
C TRP A 116 25.91 3.54 -1.06
N PHE A 117 25.74 2.92 0.10
CA PHE A 117 26.78 2.75 1.10
C PHE A 117 28.01 2.03 0.56
N VAL A 118 27.80 0.90 -0.16
CA VAL A 118 28.92 0.11 -0.74
C VAL A 118 29.69 0.84 -1.86
N ARG A 119 29.12 1.91 -2.43
CA ARG A 119 29.76 2.73 -3.47
C ARG A 119 30.68 3.82 -2.90
N LEU A 120 30.62 4.07 -1.59
CA LEU A 120 31.50 5.03 -0.95
C LEU A 120 32.95 4.55 -0.91
N PRO A 121 33.94 5.48 -0.86
CA PRO A 121 35.34 5.13 -0.65
C PRO A 121 35.53 4.25 0.59
N GLU A 122 36.35 3.20 0.48
CA GLU A 122 36.60 2.24 1.57
C GLU A 122 37.08 2.93 2.84
N ALA A 123 37.99 3.89 2.73
CA ALA A 123 38.53 4.63 3.86
C ALA A 123 37.47 5.39 4.68
N LEU A 124 36.38 5.87 4.02
CA LEU A 124 35.25 6.47 4.72
C LEU A 124 34.29 5.38 5.22
N ARG A 125 33.95 4.43 4.36
CA ARG A 125 32.99 3.37 4.65
C ARG A 125 33.38 2.49 5.83
N SER A 126 34.66 2.13 5.96
CA SER A 126 35.19 1.28 7.03
C SER A 126 35.00 1.84 8.43
N GLN A 127 34.82 3.15 8.57
CA GLN A 127 34.54 3.82 9.84
C GLN A 127 33.11 3.60 10.33
N PHE A 128 32.20 3.19 9.45
CA PHE A 128 30.79 3.05 9.74
C PHE A 128 30.31 1.60 9.57
N GLU A 129 29.21 1.28 10.23
CA GLU A 129 28.54 0.00 10.12
C GLU A 129 27.08 0.19 9.79
N LEU A 130 26.63 -0.51 8.74
CA LEU A 130 25.23 -0.58 8.33
C LEU A 130 24.64 -1.92 8.77
N THR A 131 23.76 -1.88 9.75
CA THR A 131 22.98 -3.04 10.22
C THR A 131 21.58 -3.07 9.59
N ALA A 132 20.74 -4.01 9.97
CA ALA A 132 19.36 -4.10 9.50
C ALA A 132 18.48 -2.90 9.90
N THR A 133 18.85 -2.15 10.95
CA THR A 133 18.03 -1.09 11.56
C THR A 133 18.77 0.21 11.85
N ALA A 134 20.07 0.26 11.67
CA ALA A 134 20.86 1.44 11.99
C ALA A 134 22.10 1.57 11.07
N LEU A 135 22.52 2.80 10.88
CA LEU A 135 23.84 3.14 10.36
C LEU A 135 24.56 3.98 11.43
N PHE A 136 25.77 3.59 11.85
CA PHE A 136 26.49 4.23 12.93
C PHE A 136 28.00 4.21 12.74
N ASN A 137 28.70 5.10 13.44
CA ASN A 137 30.17 5.09 13.52
C ASN A 137 30.61 4.00 14.49
N ARG A 138 31.58 3.15 14.08
CA ARG A 138 32.07 2.00 14.87
C ARG A 138 32.71 2.37 16.22
N GLN A 139 33.28 3.59 16.32
CA GLN A 139 33.93 4.06 17.56
C GLN A 139 32.95 4.79 18.48
N ALA A 140 31.79 5.25 17.96
CA ALA A 140 30.82 6.05 18.69
C ALA A 140 29.37 5.57 18.44
N GLU A 141 29.13 4.27 18.54
CA GLU A 141 27.86 3.62 18.18
C GLU A 141 26.62 4.27 18.82
N ARG A 142 26.73 4.79 20.03
CA ARG A 142 25.60 5.36 20.77
C ARG A 142 25.32 6.83 20.45
N THR A 143 26.35 7.59 20.13
CA THR A 143 26.29 9.07 19.96
C THR A 143 26.36 9.50 18.51
N TRP A 144 26.79 8.63 17.61
CA TRP A 144 26.96 8.95 16.19
C TRP A 144 26.25 7.93 15.31
N ARG A 145 24.91 8.07 15.18
CA ARG A 145 24.06 7.09 14.53
C ARG A 145 22.78 7.63 13.94
N ILE A 146 22.24 6.91 12.98
CA ILE A 146 20.89 7.09 12.44
C ILE A 146 20.15 5.76 12.51
N ASP A 147 18.98 5.77 13.16
CA ASP A 147 18.13 4.60 13.32
C ASP A 147 16.97 4.62 12.32
N GLY A 148 16.70 3.46 11.70
CA GLY A 148 15.45 3.20 10.96
C GLY A 148 14.41 2.60 11.88
N ARG A 149 13.37 3.35 12.22
CA ARG A 149 12.33 2.92 13.16
C ARG A 149 10.95 3.05 12.54
N PRO A 150 10.15 1.97 12.46
CA PRO A 150 8.74 2.12 12.08
C PRO A 150 8.01 2.93 13.15
N TRP A 151 7.13 3.82 12.71
CA TRP A 151 6.30 4.55 13.64
C TRP A 151 5.11 3.69 14.12
N SER A 152 4.70 3.88 15.37
CA SER A 152 3.42 3.40 15.87
C SER A 152 2.91 4.36 16.95
N GLU A 153 1.60 4.48 17.08
CA GLU A 153 1.00 5.33 18.11
C GLU A 153 1.36 4.87 19.54
N ARG A 154 1.75 3.61 19.69
CA ARG A 154 2.17 3.02 20.97
C ARG A 154 3.63 3.28 21.32
N ASN A 155 4.44 3.75 20.36
CA ASN A 155 5.89 3.93 20.54
C ASN A 155 6.33 5.37 20.22
N GLN A 156 5.58 6.35 20.72
CA GLN A 156 5.88 7.79 20.51
C GLN A 156 7.20 8.19 21.18
N GLU A 157 7.53 7.58 22.32
CA GLU A 157 8.74 7.86 23.09
C GLU A 157 10.03 7.60 22.30
N ALA A 158 9.98 6.70 21.33
CA ALA A 158 11.13 6.42 20.45
C ALA A 158 11.54 7.63 19.58
N PHE A 159 10.68 8.63 19.46
CA PHE A 159 10.89 9.86 18.69
C PHE A 159 11.09 11.09 19.58
N SER A 160 10.78 11.03 20.88
CA SER A 160 10.84 12.16 21.81
C SER A 160 12.21 12.41 22.46
N GLY A 161 13.19 11.56 22.24
CA GLY A 161 14.53 11.67 22.84
C GLY A 161 15.64 12.18 21.90
N LEU A 162 15.29 12.82 20.79
CA LEU A 162 16.26 13.30 19.79
C LEU A 162 16.83 14.66 20.17
N HIS A 163 17.58 14.71 21.28
CA HIS A 163 18.29 15.91 21.72
C HIS A 163 19.78 15.73 21.47
N ASN A 164 20.44 16.74 20.87
CA ASN A 164 21.84 16.64 20.52
C ASN A 164 22.52 18.03 20.53
N PHE A 165 22.67 18.60 21.74
CA PHE A 165 23.19 19.95 21.94
C PHE A 165 24.52 20.16 21.24
N GLN A 166 24.64 21.26 20.48
CA GLN A 166 25.79 21.66 19.66
C GLN A 166 26.21 20.67 18.56
N LYS A 167 25.34 19.72 18.25
CA LYS A 167 25.57 18.72 17.21
C LYS A 167 24.45 18.75 16.16
N ARG A 168 24.46 17.77 15.27
CA ARG A 168 23.42 17.63 14.24
C ARG A 168 22.35 16.63 14.66
N VAL A 169 21.09 16.97 14.38
CA VAL A 169 19.95 16.05 14.40
C VAL A 169 19.38 15.96 12.99
N LEU A 170 19.26 14.74 12.46
CA LEU A 170 18.64 14.46 11.17
C LEU A 170 17.38 13.62 11.35
N VAL A 171 16.22 14.16 10.97
CA VAL A 171 14.95 13.45 10.97
C VAL A 171 14.42 13.32 9.55
N ILE A 172 14.08 12.11 9.16
CA ILE A 172 13.53 11.81 7.84
C ILE A 172 12.23 11.02 7.99
N PHE A 173 11.16 11.54 7.40
CA PHE A 173 9.89 10.85 7.25
C PHE A 173 9.71 10.43 5.79
N ASP A 174 9.60 9.12 5.55
CA ASP A 174 9.18 8.59 4.26
C ASP A 174 7.71 8.16 4.34
N GLU A 175 6.99 8.27 3.21
CA GLU A 175 5.55 8.01 3.12
C GLU A 175 4.70 8.71 4.20
N CYS A 176 5.02 9.97 4.45
CA CYS A 176 4.55 10.76 5.59
C CYS A 176 3.03 11.01 5.65
N SER A 177 2.30 10.82 4.56
CA SER A 177 0.83 11.00 4.53
C SER A 177 0.08 10.15 5.56
N MET A 178 0.69 9.06 6.00
CA MET A 178 0.10 8.11 6.95
C MET A 178 0.61 8.29 8.37
N ILE A 179 1.63 9.14 8.59
CA ILE A 179 2.24 9.32 9.91
C ILE A 179 1.28 10.09 10.82
N ALA A 180 0.94 9.48 11.95
CA ALA A 180 0.01 10.04 12.91
C ALA A 180 0.57 11.30 13.61
N GLU A 181 -0.31 12.25 13.95
CA GLU A 181 0.03 13.52 14.59
C GLU A 181 0.89 13.38 15.87
N PRO A 182 0.70 12.37 16.74
CA PRO A 182 1.55 12.20 17.91
C PRO A 182 3.05 12.05 17.59
N ILE A 183 3.39 11.41 16.45
CA ILE A 183 4.79 11.24 16.03
C ILE A 183 5.39 12.58 15.58
N TRP A 184 4.63 13.38 14.85
CA TRP A 184 5.03 14.73 14.47
C TRP A 184 5.31 15.59 15.72
N ARG A 185 4.40 15.52 16.72
CA ARG A 185 4.58 16.25 17.99
C ARG A 185 5.78 15.78 18.79
N ALA A 186 6.06 14.48 18.79
CA ALA A 186 7.25 13.95 19.44
C ALA A 186 8.53 14.52 18.82
N CYS A 187 8.57 14.66 17.49
CA CYS A 187 9.69 15.31 16.79
C CYS A 187 9.71 16.83 16.95
N ASP A 188 8.56 17.51 17.16
CA ASP A 188 8.54 18.94 17.44
C ASP A 188 9.35 19.30 18.70
N GLY A 189 9.45 18.39 19.66
CA GLY A 189 10.22 18.60 20.89
C GLY A 189 11.67 18.95 20.63
N MET A 190 12.31 18.35 19.63
CA MET A 190 13.70 18.64 19.26
C MET A 190 13.92 20.07 18.74
N LEU A 191 12.87 20.69 18.17
CA LEU A 191 12.97 22.05 17.61
C LEU A 191 13.27 23.12 18.68
N SER A 192 13.15 22.76 19.95
CA SER A 192 13.44 23.64 21.10
C SER A 192 14.91 23.58 21.53
N ASP A 193 15.74 22.69 20.95
CA ASP A 193 17.14 22.56 21.32
C ASP A 193 17.92 23.77 20.84
N ALA A 194 18.56 24.46 21.78
CA ALA A 194 19.46 25.55 21.46
C ALA A 194 20.73 25.02 20.79
N GLU A 195 21.33 25.84 19.92
CA GLU A 195 22.64 25.57 19.29
C GLU A 195 22.75 24.21 18.59
N THR A 196 21.60 23.63 18.14
CA THR A 196 21.54 22.34 17.47
C THR A 196 21.24 22.51 15.98
N GLN A 197 22.02 21.87 15.12
CA GLN A 197 21.76 21.86 13.68
C GLN A 197 20.66 20.85 13.34
N ILE A 198 19.42 21.29 13.27
CA ILE A 198 18.26 20.44 13.02
C ILE A 198 17.92 20.43 11.54
N ILE A 199 17.88 19.23 10.94
CA ILE A 199 17.47 18.99 9.57
C ILE A 199 16.31 18.01 9.61
N TRP A 200 15.11 18.46 9.19
CA TRP A 200 13.92 17.63 9.16
C TRP A 200 13.36 17.58 7.75
N CYS A 201 13.45 16.41 7.12
CA CYS A 201 13.03 16.18 5.74
C CYS A 201 11.85 15.21 5.70
N VAL A 202 10.78 15.59 5.03
CA VAL A 202 9.52 14.85 4.98
C VAL A 202 9.10 14.62 3.54
N PHE A 203 8.84 13.35 3.20
CA PHE A 203 8.52 12.96 1.84
C PHE A 203 7.27 12.07 1.81
N GLY A 204 6.42 12.26 0.82
CA GLY A 204 5.26 11.40 0.67
C GLY A 204 4.45 11.69 -0.60
N ASN A 205 3.59 10.73 -0.93
CA ASN A 205 2.52 10.98 -1.88
C ASN A 205 1.40 11.72 -1.14
N PRO A 206 0.82 12.77 -1.72
CA PRO A 206 -0.26 13.55 -1.10
C PRO A 206 -1.60 12.81 -1.21
N LEU A 207 -1.80 11.79 -0.36
CA LEU A 207 -2.95 10.89 -0.44
C LEU A 207 -4.19 11.41 0.30
N ARG A 208 -4.01 12.31 1.27
CA ARG A 208 -5.06 12.76 2.20
C ARG A 208 -5.03 14.27 2.35
N LEU A 209 -6.20 14.85 2.67
CA LEU A 209 -6.34 16.28 3.00
C LEU A 209 -6.29 16.56 4.50
N ASP A 210 -6.40 15.50 5.31
CA ASP A 210 -6.31 15.54 6.76
C ASP A 210 -4.90 15.20 7.26
N GLY A 211 -4.65 15.45 8.54
CA GLY A 211 -3.34 15.23 9.16
C GLY A 211 -2.36 16.36 8.93
N ARG A 212 -1.13 16.20 9.42
CA ARG A 212 -0.14 17.28 9.44
C ARG A 212 0.53 17.53 8.08
N PHE A 213 0.70 16.50 7.26
CA PHE A 213 1.38 16.61 5.98
C PHE A 213 0.80 17.70 5.07
N PRO A 214 -0.52 17.73 4.76
CA PRO A 214 -1.09 18.80 3.95
C PRO A 214 -0.98 20.17 4.62
N MET A 215 -0.98 20.24 5.94
CA MET A 215 -0.88 21.50 6.69
C MET A 215 0.51 22.14 6.62
N CYS A 216 1.53 21.44 6.11
CA CYS A 216 2.86 21.98 5.86
C CYS A 216 2.96 22.75 4.52
N PHE A 217 1.98 22.62 3.62
CA PHE A 217 1.95 23.29 2.31
C PHE A 217 1.20 24.63 2.35
N PRO A 218 1.33 25.47 1.32
CA PRO A 218 0.67 26.78 1.24
C PRO A 218 -0.82 26.70 1.55
N GLY A 219 -1.29 27.56 2.43
CA GLY A 219 -2.67 27.55 2.96
C GLY A 219 -2.84 26.73 4.23
N GLY A 220 -1.89 25.86 4.57
CA GLY A 220 -1.92 25.09 5.82
C GLY A 220 -1.33 25.81 7.01
N ARG A 221 -1.69 25.38 8.22
CA ARG A 221 -1.31 26.01 9.51
C ARG A 221 0.21 26.08 9.72
N PHE A 222 0.97 25.13 9.19
CA PHE A 222 2.41 25.03 9.40
C PHE A 222 3.24 25.49 8.19
N SER A 223 2.61 26.06 7.14
CA SER A 223 3.26 26.39 5.88
C SER A 223 4.46 27.36 6.02
N GLY A 224 4.43 28.25 7.02
CA GLY A 224 5.54 29.19 7.27
C GLY A 224 6.81 28.56 7.85
N LEU A 225 6.76 27.30 8.29
CA LEU A 225 7.90 26.59 8.88
C LEU A 225 8.65 25.74 7.87
N TRP A 226 8.03 25.40 6.74
CA TRP A 226 8.51 24.41 5.78
C TRP A 226 8.86 25.02 4.44
N THR A 227 9.96 24.58 3.86
CA THR A 227 10.23 24.77 2.42
C THR A 227 9.60 23.63 1.66
N THR A 228 8.67 23.96 0.76
CA THR A 228 7.81 22.98 0.09
C THR A 228 8.29 22.65 -1.31
N PHE A 229 8.23 21.36 -1.67
CA PHE A 229 8.45 20.87 -3.03
C PHE A 229 7.28 20.05 -3.50
N GLN A 230 6.97 20.19 -4.79
CA GLN A 230 6.02 19.35 -5.49
C GLN A 230 6.69 18.72 -6.69
N VAL A 231 6.55 17.39 -6.86
CA VAL A 231 7.25 16.66 -7.92
C VAL A 231 6.25 15.83 -8.71
N ASP A 232 6.11 16.17 -9.98
CA ASP A 232 5.33 15.40 -10.94
C ASP A 232 6.20 14.30 -11.56
N SER A 233 5.73 13.05 -11.53
CA SER A 233 6.44 11.87 -12.08
C SER A 233 6.77 12.01 -13.56
N ARG A 234 6.01 12.81 -14.31
CA ARG A 234 6.25 13.06 -15.74
C ARG A 234 7.48 13.92 -16.00
N THR A 235 7.99 14.62 -14.98
CA THR A 235 9.14 15.54 -15.10
C THR A 235 10.48 14.88 -14.84
N VAL A 236 10.49 13.63 -14.38
CA VAL A 236 11.71 12.89 -14.08
C VAL A 236 12.09 11.92 -15.19
N SER A 237 13.40 11.67 -15.34
CA SER A 237 13.93 10.82 -16.41
C SER A 237 13.74 9.32 -16.16
N ILE A 238 13.65 8.93 -14.89
CA ILE A 238 13.54 7.52 -14.46
C ILE A 238 12.14 6.95 -14.55
N ALA A 239 11.11 7.78 -14.77
CA ALA A 239 9.73 7.31 -14.85
C ALA A 239 9.39 6.77 -16.24
N ASN A 240 8.67 5.65 -16.29
CA ASN A 240 8.14 5.11 -17.54
C ASN A 240 6.95 5.96 -18.01
N ARG A 241 7.18 6.81 -19.01
CA ARG A 241 6.19 7.75 -19.53
C ARG A 241 5.00 7.07 -20.20
N GLU A 242 5.21 5.94 -20.86
CA GLU A 242 4.15 5.18 -21.50
C GLU A 242 3.16 4.68 -20.44
N SER A 243 3.66 4.00 -19.40
CA SER A 243 2.83 3.56 -18.27
C SER A 243 2.13 4.70 -17.54
N LEU A 244 2.76 5.89 -17.43
CA LEU A 244 2.10 7.06 -16.84
C LEU A 244 0.96 7.56 -17.72
N ASN A 245 1.15 7.62 -19.06
CA ASN A 245 0.12 8.05 -20.00
C ASN A 245 -1.06 7.06 -20.03
N GLU A 246 -0.80 5.76 -19.98
CA GLU A 246 -1.85 4.75 -19.84
C GLU A 246 -2.68 4.99 -18.57
N LYS A 247 -2.03 5.17 -17.44
CA LYS A 247 -2.73 5.46 -16.17
C LYS A 247 -3.56 6.74 -16.27
N ILE A 248 -3.03 7.80 -16.88
CA ILE A 248 -3.77 9.04 -17.06
C ILE A 248 -4.99 8.85 -17.97
N SER A 249 -4.88 8.04 -19.03
CA SER A 249 -6.00 7.77 -19.93
C SER A 249 -7.11 6.96 -19.24
N TYR A 250 -6.75 6.03 -18.33
CA TYR A 250 -7.72 5.22 -17.59
C TYR A 250 -8.39 5.97 -16.43
N TYR A 251 -7.60 6.75 -15.69
CA TYR A 251 -8.08 7.38 -14.45
C TYR A 251 -8.56 8.81 -14.63
N GLY A 252 -8.20 9.46 -15.74
CA GLY A 252 -8.45 10.87 -16.02
C GLY A 252 -7.38 11.78 -15.38
N GLU A 253 -6.96 12.83 -16.12
CA GLU A 253 -5.90 13.77 -15.72
C GLU A 253 -6.14 14.43 -14.35
N ASP A 254 -7.41 14.77 -14.03
CA ASP A 254 -7.77 15.49 -12.81
C ASP A 254 -8.33 14.58 -11.70
N SER A 255 -8.32 13.26 -11.90
CA SER A 255 -8.72 12.30 -10.86
C SER A 255 -7.81 12.43 -9.64
N ASN A 256 -8.35 12.14 -8.45
CA ASN A 256 -7.57 12.15 -7.21
C ASN A 256 -6.38 11.18 -7.28
N TYR A 257 -6.52 10.08 -8.03
CA TYR A 257 -5.44 9.15 -8.30
C TYR A 257 -4.28 9.81 -9.06
N VAL A 258 -4.54 10.40 -10.24
CA VAL A 258 -3.50 11.05 -11.06
C VAL A 258 -2.89 12.23 -10.31
N ARG A 259 -3.71 13.01 -9.60
CA ARG A 259 -3.23 14.10 -8.75
C ARG A 259 -2.21 13.61 -7.73
N SER A 260 -2.55 12.59 -6.95
CA SER A 260 -1.72 12.12 -5.83
C SER A 260 -0.53 11.27 -6.28
N HIS A 261 -0.75 10.32 -7.20
CA HIS A 261 0.25 9.30 -7.53
C HIS A 261 1.15 9.67 -8.71
N ILE A 262 0.72 10.63 -9.54
CA ILE A 262 1.50 11.07 -10.71
C ILE A 262 1.95 12.52 -10.54
N ARG A 263 1.01 13.44 -10.26
CA ARG A 263 1.30 14.89 -10.25
C ARG A 263 1.86 15.40 -8.93
N GLY A 264 1.85 14.60 -7.86
CA GLY A 264 2.26 15.04 -6.53
C GLY A 264 1.37 16.15 -5.96
N LEU A 265 0.10 16.19 -6.35
CA LEU A 265 -0.91 17.16 -5.91
C LEU A 265 -1.85 16.53 -4.90
N PHE A 266 -2.27 17.29 -3.90
CA PHE A 266 -3.31 16.83 -2.99
C PHE A 266 -4.64 16.64 -3.72
N PRO A 267 -5.51 15.71 -3.24
CA PRO A 267 -6.87 15.54 -3.76
C PRO A 267 -7.65 16.85 -3.75
N THR A 268 -8.68 16.97 -4.59
CA THR A 268 -9.50 18.19 -4.69
C THR A 268 -10.66 18.26 -3.71
N ALA A 269 -11.07 17.11 -3.16
CA ALA A 269 -12.21 17.01 -2.26
C ALA A 269 -11.88 16.13 -1.05
N SER A 270 -12.62 16.33 0.04
CA SER A 270 -12.56 15.51 1.27
C SER A 270 -13.23 14.14 1.12
N THR A 271 -13.52 13.70 -0.08
CA THR A 271 -14.07 12.37 -0.36
C THR A 271 -12.97 11.33 -0.31
N THR A 272 -13.24 10.27 0.40
CA THR A 272 -12.27 9.22 0.67
C THR A 272 -12.43 8.11 -0.38
N GLN A 273 -11.35 7.74 -1.05
CA GLN A 273 -11.33 6.58 -1.94
C GLN A 273 -11.61 5.31 -1.12
N LEU A 274 -12.60 4.51 -1.54
CA LEU A 274 -13.01 3.33 -0.77
C LEU A 274 -11.97 2.22 -0.83
N ILE A 275 -11.43 1.94 -2.01
CA ILE A 275 -10.46 0.86 -2.25
C ILE A 275 -9.13 1.47 -2.68
N PRO A 276 -8.08 1.38 -1.85
CA PRO A 276 -6.74 1.84 -2.20
C PRO A 276 -6.16 1.06 -3.38
N LEU A 277 -5.39 1.74 -4.23
CA LEU A 277 -4.77 1.14 -5.41
C LEU A 277 -3.83 -0.04 -5.06
N ASP A 278 -3.06 0.08 -3.99
CA ASP A 278 -2.12 -0.96 -3.55
C ASP A 278 -2.82 -2.28 -3.22
N TRP A 279 -4.06 -2.25 -2.72
CA TRP A 279 -4.87 -3.46 -2.52
C TRP A 279 -5.26 -4.09 -3.85
N VAL A 280 -5.66 -3.28 -4.83
CA VAL A 280 -6.05 -3.74 -6.17
C VAL A 280 -4.85 -4.29 -6.94
N GLU A 281 -3.71 -3.60 -6.89
CA GLU A 281 -2.46 -4.09 -7.51
C GLU A 281 -1.95 -5.37 -6.84
N GLY A 282 -2.01 -5.43 -5.52
CA GLY A 282 -1.69 -6.64 -4.76
C GLY A 282 -2.57 -7.83 -5.13
N ALA A 283 -3.89 -7.61 -5.25
CA ALA A 283 -4.84 -8.64 -5.66
C ALA A 283 -4.62 -9.08 -7.13
N ALA A 284 -4.20 -8.17 -8.01
CA ALA A 284 -3.96 -8.47 -9.42
C ALA A 284 -2.72 -9.33 -9.69
N VAL A 285 -1.74 -9.37 -8.76
CA VAL A 285 -0.51 -10.18 -8.90
C VAL A 285 -0.50 -11.40 -7.98
N ARG A 286 -1.44 -11.50 -7.04
CA ARG A 286 -1.49 -12.58 -6.05
C ARG A 286 -1.77 -13.92 -6.73
N GLU A 287 -1.11 -14.99 -6.30
CA GLU A 287 -1.42 -16.35 -6.73
C GLU A 287 -2.83 -16.76 -6.29
N THR A 288 -3.53 -17.50 -7.16
CA THR A 288 -4.87 -18.01 -6.86
C THR A 288 -4.78 -19.35 -6.16
N TYR A 289 -5.63 -19.53 -5.17
CA TYR A 289 -5.85 -20.83 -4.54
C TYR A 289 -7.35 -21.11 -4.47
N GLN A 290 -7.78 -22.26 -4.98
CA GLN A 290 -9.17 -22.72 -4.89
C GLN A 290 -9.23 -23.92 -3.96
N HIS A 291 -10.00 -23.80 -2.90
CA HIS A 291 -10.32 -24.96 -2.07
C HIS A 291 -11.60 -25.65 -2.63
N PRO A 292 -11.67 -27.00 -2.69
CA PRO A 292 -12.85 -27.70 -3.22
C PRO A 292 -14.17 -27.35 -2.50
N ALA A 293 -14.09 -26.98 -1.21
CA ALA A 293 -15.24 -26.55 -0.42
C ALA A 293 -15.61 -25.07 -0.59
N ASP A 294 -14.83 -24.29 -1.35
CA ASP A 294 -15.18 -22.89 -1.62
C ASP A 294 -16.37 -22.81 -2.56
N SER A 295 -17.38 -22.01 -2.18
CA SER A 295 -18.57 -21.78 -2.99
C SER A 295 -18.26 -21.03 -4.27
N LEU A 296 -18.84 -21.46 -5.39
CA LEU A 296 -18.80 -20.76 -6.66
C LEU A 296 -20.02 -19.85 -6.78
N ILE A 297 -19.79 -18.56 -6.83
CA ILE A 297 -20.82 -17.53 -6.74
C ILE A 297 -20.82 -16.69 -8.02
N LEU A 298 -22.00 -16.46 -8.58
CA LEU A 298 -22.23 -15.55 -9.69
C LEU A 298 -22.79 -14.22 -9.16
N GLY A 299 -22.15 -13.11 -9.51
CA GLY A 299 -22.68 -11.76 -9.34
C GLY A 299 -23.05 -11.18 -10.70
N CYS A 300 -24.28 -10.72 -10.86
CA CYS A 300 -24.84 -10.30 -12.13
C CYS A 300 -25.34 -8.86 -12.06
N ASP A 301 -24.63 -7.94 -12.71
CA ASP A 301 -25.06 -6.55 -12.92
C ASP A 301 -25.87 -6.47 -14.23
N VAL A 302 -27.08 -5.90 -14.18
CA VAL A 302 -28.04 -5.91 -15.29
C VAL A 302 -28.15 -4.54 -15.92
N ALA A 303 -27.76 -4.42 -17.20
CA ALA A 303 -27.98 -3.22 -18.01
C ALA A 303 -29.32 -3.27 -18.76
N SER A 304 -29.82 -2.11 -19.16
CA SER A 304 -31.08 -1.97 -19.88
C SER A 304 -31.08 -2.53 -21.33
N GLY A 305 -29.90 -2.86 -21.85
CA GLY A 305 -29.72 -3.23 -23.26
C GLY A 305 -29.70 -2.04 -24.22
N HIS A 306 -29.89 -0.83 -23.72
CA HIS A 306 -29.84 0.41 -24.50
C HIS A 306 -28.72 1.31 -23.95
N GLY A 307 -27.84 1.82 -24.81
CA GLY A 307 -26.72 2.69 -24.44
C GLY A 307 -25.38 1.96 -24.39
N GLU A 308 -24.42 2.53 -23.69
CA GLU A 308 -23.03 2.05 -23.60
C GLU A 308 -22.79 1.04 -22.45
N ASP A 309 -23.74 0.92 -21.52
CA ASP A 309 -23.63 0.03 -20.36
C ASP A 309 -23.80 -1.44 -20.79
N SER A 310 -22.96 -2.33 -20.25
CA SER A 310 -23.00 -3.78 -20.52
C SER A 310 -23.50 -4.54 -19.32
N SER A 311 -24.37 -5.56 -19.56
CA SER A 311 -24.65 -6.55 -18.51
C SER A 311 -23.43 -7.40 -18.25
N VAL A 312 -23.12 -7.68 -16.99
CA VAL A 312 -21.90 -8.38 -16.58
C VAL A 312 -22.23 -9.55 -15.65
N VAL A 313 -21.60 -10.70 -15.88
CA VAL A 313 -21.53 -11.81 -14.93
C VAL A 313 -20.11 -11.94 -14.43
N TYR A 314 -19.91 -11.73 -13.12
CA TYR A 314 -18.66 -12.00 -12.44
C TYR A 314 -18.74 -13.32 -11.68
N ILE A 315 -17.66 -14.09 -11.72
CA ILE A 315 -17.59 -15.43 -11.13
C ILE A 315 -16.49 -15.42 -10.07
N ARG A 316 -16.83 -15.79 -8.85
CA ARG A 316 -15.88 -15.86 -7.73
C ARG A 316 -15.98 -17.21 -7.02
N ARG A 317 -14.83 -17.81 -6.69
CA ARG A 317 -14.76 -19.01 -5.86
C ARG A 317 -13.84 -18.74 -4.66
N GLY A 318 -14.41 -18.60 -3.47
CA GLY A 318 -13.66 -18.26 -2.27
C GLY A 318 -12.81 -17.01 -2.44
N LEU A 319 -11.48 -17.13 -2.37
CA LEU A 319 -10.51 -16.05 -2.60
C LEU A 319 -10.11 -15.90 -4.08
N ASP A 320 -10.58 -16.75 -4.96
CA ASP A 320 -10.27 -16.69 -6.40
C ASP A 320 -11.36 -15.94 -7.18
N GLY A 321 -11.08 -14.74 -7.62
CA GLY A 321 -11.86 -13.98 -8.59
C GLY A 321 -11.19 -13.87 -9.96
N ARG A 322 -10.08 -14.59 -10.19
CA ARG A 322 -9.26 -14.49 -11.41
C ARG A 322 -9.48 -15.62 -12.40
N SER A 323 -9.60 -16.86 -11.91
CA SER A 323 -9.59 -18.06 -12.78
C SER A 323 -10.80 -18.12 -13.73
N TYR A 324 -11.87 -17.42 -13.40
CA TYR A 324 -13.02 -17.26 -14.26
C TYR A 324 -13.12 -15.80 -14.71
N PRO A 325 -12.77 -15.49 -15.98
CA PRO A 325 -12.83 -14.10 -16.45
C PRO A 325 -14.28 -13.59 -16.44
N PRO A 326 -14.51 -12.31 -16.09
CA PRO A 326 -15.83 -11.70 -16.15
C PRO A 326 -16.40 -11.80 -17.56
N ARG A 327 -17.69 -12.15 -17.68
CA ARG A 327 -18.38 -12.26 -18.97
C ARG A 327 -19.25 -11.02 -19.19
N LYS A 328 -18.95 -10.24 -20.22
CA LYS A 328 -19.67 -9.01 -20.58
C LYS A 328 -20.61 -9.25 -21.74
N PHE A 329 -21.77 -8.66 -21.67
CA PHE A 329 -22.84 -8.81 -22.65
C PHE A 329 -23.41 -7.44 -23.04
N PRO A 330 -22.79 -6.76 -24.03
CA PRO A 330 -23.31 -5.50 -24.52
C PRO A 330 -24.60 -5.68 -25.32
N GLY A 331 -25.55 -4.76 -25.14
CA GLY A 331 -26.76 -4.68 -25.96
C GLY A 331 -27.78 -5.81 -25.75
N LEU A 332 -27.62 -6.67 -24.75
CA LEU A 332 -28.64 -7.67 -24.42
C LEU A 332 -29.74 -7.04 -23.57
N ASP A 333 -31.00 -7.36 -23.91
CA ASP A 333 -32.10 -7.05 -23.01
C ASP A 333 -32.10 -7.93 -21.76
N PRO A 334 -32.75 -7.54 -20.66
CA PRO A 334 -32.74 -8.27 -19.40
C PRO A 334 -33.22 -9.73 -19.50
N LEU A 335 -34.14 -10.05 -20.39
CA LEU A 335 -34.64 -11.42 -20.57
C LEU A 335 -33.60 -12.29 -21.30
N GLN A 336 -32.99 -11.78 -22.35
CA GLN A 336 -31.89 -12.44 -23.06
C GLN A 336 -30.70 -12.70 -22.11
N PHE A 337 -30.39 -11.72 -21.25
CA PHE A 337 -29.34 -11.85 -20.27
C PHE A 337 -29.63 -12.95 -19.24
N ALA A 338 -30.89 -13.14 -18.82
CA ALA A 338 -31.29 -14.24 -17.95
C ALA A 338 -30.91 -15.63 -18.52
N TYR A 339 -31.11 -15.86 -19.83
CA TYR A 339 -30.68 -17.10 -20.47
C TYR A 339 -29.16 -17.29 -20.44
N LYS A 340 -28.36 -16.20 -20.56
CA LYS A 340 -26.90 -16.27 -20.44
C LYS A 340 -26.47 -16.63 -19.02
N ILE A 341 -27.09 -16.01 -18.01
CA ILE A 341 -26.85 -16.35 -16.60
C ILE A 341 -27.18 -17.82 -16.36
N ALA A 342 -28.34 -18.29 -16.82
CA ALA A 342 -28.78 -19.69 -16.66
C ALA A 342 -27.77 -20.67 -17.29
N ALA A 343 -27.29 -20.38 -18.49
CA ALA A 343 -26.29 -21.19 -19.16
C ALA A 343 -24.98 -21.27 -18.36
N ILE A 344 -24.48 -20.13 -17.85
CA ILE A 344 -23.25 -20.05 -17.05
C ILE A 344 -23.42 -20.79 -15.72
N ALA A 345 -24.56 -20.60 -15.04
CA ALA A 345 -24.83 -21.23 -13.77
C ALA A 345 -24.86 -22.77 -13.88
N ASN A 346 -25.47 -23.30 -14.95
CA ASN A 346 -25.48 -24.73 -15.23
C ASN A 346 -24.12 -25.26 -15.68
N GLU A 347 -23.39 -24.52 -16.55
CA GLU A 347 -22.04 -24.87 -17.00
C GLU A 347 -21.05 -25.04 -15.83
N LEU A 348 -21.12 -24.14 -14.85
CA LEU A 348 -20.19 -24.09 -13.73
C LEU A 348 -20.72 -24.74 -12.44
N SER A 349 -21.96 -25.18 -12.43
CA SER A 349 -22.66 -25.69 -11.22
C SER A 349 -22.56 -24.69 -10.07
N ALA A 350 -23.03 -23.45 -10.31
CA ALA A 350 -22.92 -22.37 -9.35
C ALA A 350 -23.73 -22.64 -8.07
N ASP A 351 -23.12 -22.39 -6.92
CA ASP A 351 -23.75 -22.56 -5.59
C ASP A 351 -24.76 -21.45 -5.28
N ALA A 352 -24.52 -20.23 -5.81
CA ALA A 352 -25.43 -19.09 -5.66
C ALA A 352 -25.36 -18.11 -6.83
N ILE A 353 -26.48 -17.45 -7.10
CA ILE A 353 -26.63 -16.43 -8.13
C ILE A 353 -27.21 -15.18 -7.47
N PHE A 354 -26.48 -14.08 -7.48
CA PHE A 354 -26.91 -12.77 -7.01
C PHE A 354 -27.11 -11.84 -8.20
N VAL A 355 -28.29 -11.24 -8.31
CA VAL A 355 -28.64 -10.37 -9.43
C VAL A 355 -29.04 -9.00 -8.90
N ASP A 356 -28.46 -7.92 -9.45
CA ASP A 356 -28.99 -6.58 -9.19
C ASP A 356 -30.44 -6.51 -9.72
N ALA A 357 -31.37 -6.46 -8.79
CA ALA A 357 -32.81 -6.39 -9.08
C ALA A 357 -33.29 -4.93 -9.17
N GLY A 358 -32.41 -3.94 -9.01
CA GLY A 358 -32.76 -2.52 -9.15
C GLY A 358 -33.25 -2.21 -10.57
N GLY A 359 -34.39 -1.54 -10.70
CA GLY A 359 -34.92 -1.09 -11.99
C GLY A 359 -35.19 -2.24 -12.99
N VAL A 360 -34.33 -2.39 -13.99
CA VAL A 360 -34.51 -3.35 -15.09
C VAL A 360 -34.22 -4.80 -14.70
N GLY A 361 -33.51 -5.03 -13.59
CA GLY A 361 -33.07 -6.39 -13.19
C GLY A 361 -34.16 -7.28 -12.64
N GLU A 362 -35.32 -6.74 -12.22
CA GLU A 362 -36.47 -7.56 -11.77
C GLU A 362 -36.96 -8.54 -12.83
N GLY A 363 -36.96 -8.14 -14.10
CA GLY A 363 -37.30 -9.00 -15.23
C GLY A 363 -36.34 -10.18 -15.37
N THR A 364 -35.06 -9.97 -15.17
CA THR A 364 -34.02 -11.00 -15.18
C THR A 364 -34.25 -12.00 -14.03
N VAL A 365 -34.49 -11.51 -12.81
CA VAL A 365 -34.79 -12.37 -11.64
C VAL A 365 -36.04 -13.22 -11.85
N ALA A 366 -37.12 -12.60 -12.35
CA ALA A 366 -38.37 -13.33 -12.62
C ALA A 366 -38.15 -14.44 -13.66
N LYS A 367 -37.41 -14.17 -14.72
CA LYS A 367 -37.11 -15.15 -15.78
C LYS A 367 -36.20 -16.29 -15.27
N LEU A 368 -35.21 -16.02 -14.47
CA LEU A 368 -34.36 -17.04 -13.89
C LEU A 368 -35.15 -17.99 -12.96
N ARG A 369 -36.08 -17.45 -12.17
CA ARG A 369 -36.99 -18.26 -11.34
C ARG A 369 -37.93 -19.12 -12.17
N GLU A 370 -38.45 -18.57 -13.27
CA GLU A 370 -39.26 -19.34 -14.25
C GLU A 370 -38.47 -20.51 -14.84
N LEU A 371 -37.15 -20.32 -15.07
CA LEU A 371 -36.22 -21.35 -15.54
C LEU A 371 -35.85 -22.37 -14.44
N GLY A 372 -36.40 -22.27 -13.24
CA GLY A 372 -36.18 -23.18 -12.13
C GLY A 372 -34.90 -22.94 -11.32
N LEU A 373 -34.22 -21.81 -11.53
CA LEU A 373 -33.01 -21.47 -10.79
C LEU A 373 -33.33 -20.74 -9.49
N GLN A 374 -32.60 -21.09 -8.44
CA GLN A 374 -32.62 -20.33 -7.20
C GLN A 374 -31.75 -19.08 -7.37
N VAL A 375 -32.37 -17.91 -7.33
CA VAL A 375 -31.68 -16.61 -7.52
C VAL A 375 -32.04 -15.64 -6.40
N HIS A 376 -31.02 -14.95 -5.92
CA HIS A 376 -31.13 -13.91 -4.91
C HIS A 376 -31.23 -12.55 -5.59
N ALA A 377 -32.37 -11.89 -5.41
CA ALA A 377 -32.56 -10.51 -5.86
C ALA A 377 -31.88 -9.55 -4.86
N VAL A 378 -31.00 -8.71 -5.35
CA VAL A 378 -30.26 -7.72 -4.56
C VAL A 378 -30.69 -6.33 -4.98
N TYR A 379 -31.06 -5.49 -4.02
CA TYR A 379 -31.40 -4.09 -4.26
C TYR A 379 -30.33 -3.21 -3.64
N PHE A 380 -29.52 -2.54 -4.42
CA PHE A 380 -28.40 -1.70 -3.98
C PHE A 380 -28.82 -0.60 -2.98
N GLY A 381 -29.99 -0.03 -3.18
CA GLY A 381 -30.57 1.00 -2.29
C GLY A 381 -31.20 0.47 -1.00
N SER A 382 -31.34 -0.85 -0.80
CA SER A 382 -31.91 -1.40 0.42
C SER A 382 -31.05 -1.09 1.64
N LYS A 383 -31.62 -1.21 2.83
CA LYS A 383 -30.91 -1.01 4.09
C LYS A 383 -29.79 -2.04 4.22
N SER A 384 -28.64 -1.61 4.72
CA SER A 384 -27.53 -2.48 5.08
C SER A 384 -27.90 -3.43 6.22
N ASP A 385 -27.46 -4.67 6.14
CA ASP A 385 -27.58 -5.66 7.22
C ASP A 385 -26.56 -5.39 8.35
N ASN A 386 -25.55 -4.54 8.07
CA ASN A 386 -24.48 -4.17 8.99
C ASN A 386 -23.86 -5.39 9.71
N PRO A 387 -23.31 -6.37 8.98
CA PRO A 387 -22.73 -7.55 9.58
C PRO A 387 -21.59 -7.16 10.53
N SER A 388 -21.40 -7.97 11.58
CA SER A 388 -20.31 -7.75 12.54
C SER A 388 -18.94 -7.81 11.83
N GLY A 389 -18.03 -6.91 12.20
CA GLY A 389 -16.68 -6.81 11.60
C GLY A 389 -16.56 -5.87 10.41
N LEU A 390 -17.68 -5.31 9.89
CA LEU A 390 -17.65 -4.21 8.92
C LEU A 390 -17.97 -2.87 9.58
N ALA A 391 -17.44 -1.79 8.99
CA ALA A 391 -17.89 -0.46 9.33
C ALA A 391 -19.38 -0.29 8.98
N ARG A 392 -20.10 0.50 9.78
CA ARG A 392 -21.52 0.76 9.55
C ARG A 392 -21.74 1.38 8.18
N CYS A 393 -22.58 0.78 7.37
CA CYS A 393 -22.92 1.23 6.02
C CYS A 393 -24.38 1.70 5.95
N ALA A 394 -24.65 2.74 5.15
CA ALA A 394 -25.98 3.31 5.01
C ALA A 394 -26.92 2.46 4.14
N ASN A 395 -26.38 1.73 3.16
CA ASN A 395 -27.15 0.91 2.24
C ASN A 395 -26.40 -0.36 1.84
N LYS A 396 -27.11 -1.28 1.17
CA LYS A 396 -26.57 -2.59 0.76
C LYS A 396 -25.43 -2.49 -0.24
N ARG A 397 -25.45 -1.52 -1.16
CA ARG A 397 -24.34 -1.31 -2.10
C ARG A 397 -23.06 -0.97 -1.35
N SER A 398 -23.12 -0.02 -0.42
CA SER A 398 -21.96 0.37 0.38
C SER A 398 -21.43 -0.79 1.24
N GLU A 399 -22.31 -1.63 1.79
CA GLU A 399 -21.95 -2.82 2.55
C GLU A 399 -21.19 -3.83 1.69
N MET A 400 -21.73 -4.18 0.51
CA MET A 400 -21.10 -5.13 -0.40
C MET A 400 -19.75 -4.62 -0.92
N TRP A 401 -19.65 -3.35 -1.23
CA TRP A 401 -18.38 -2.72 -1.64
C TRP A 401 -17.35 -2.72 -0.51
N MET A 402 -17.77 -2.49 0.72
CA MET A 402 -16.88 -2.56 1.88
C MET A 402 -16.42 -4.01 2.12
N ALA A 403 -17.30 -4.99 1.99
CA ALA A 403 -16.95 -6.40 2.08
C ALA A 403 -15.95 -6.83 0.98
N MET A 404 -16.18 -6.40 -0.25
CA MET A 404 -15.26 -6.60 -1.37
C MET A 404 -13.90 -5.95 -1.11
N ALA A 405 -13.86 -4.74 -0.56
CA ALA A 405 -12.63 -4.05 -0.21
C ALA A 405 -11.79 -4.84 0.81
N GLN A 406 -12.44 -5.40 1.83
CA GLN A 406 -11.74 -6.27 2.80
C GLN A 406 -11.25 -7.58 2.15
N TRP A 407 -12.08 -8.20 1.29
CA TRP A 407 -11.72 -9.40 0.56
C TRP A 407 -10.51 -9.20 -0.36
N LEU A 408 -10.35 -8.05 -1.01
CA LEU A 408 -9.21 -7.73 -1.88
C LEU A 408 -7.85 -7.82 -1.17
N LYS A 409 -7.80 -7.72 0.15
CA LYS A 409 -6.55 -7.90 0.94
C LYS A 409 -6.00 -9.33 0.85
N GLY A 410 -6.86 -10.33 0.64
CA GLY A 410 -6.52 -11.76 0.52
C GLY A 410 -6.90 -12.38 -0.82
N GLY A 411 -7.87 -11.81 -1.53
CA GLY A 411 -8.39 -12.32 -2.79
C GLY A 411 -7.51 -11.99 -4.00
N ALA A 412 -7.72 -12.72 -5.08
CA ALA A 412 -7.03 -12.52 -6.36
C ALA A 412 -8.03 -12.11 -7.45
N ILE A 413 -7.65 -11.13 -8.27
CA ILE A 413 -8.45 -10.63 -9.40
C ILE A 413 -7.65 -10.66 -10.71
N PRO A 414 -8.31 -10.62 -11.89
CA PRO A 414 -7.61 -10.45 -13.15
C PRO A 414 -6.77 -9.17 -13.16
N ASN A 415 -5.62 -9.22 -13.83
CA ASN A 415 -4.83 -8.02 -14.10
C ASN A 415 -5.44 -7.24 -15.28
N ASP A 416 -6.69 -6.80 -15.10
CA ASP A 416 -7.48 -6.07 -16.08
C ASP A 416 -7.50 -4.58 -15.73
N PRO A 417 -7.01 -3.69 -16.62
CA PRO A 417 -7.00 -2.25 -16.38
C PRO A 417 -8.37 -1.64 -16.12
N GLU A 418 -9.41 -2.11 -16.82
CA GLU A 418 -10.78 -1.62 -16.66
C GLU A 418 -11.33 -1.97 -15.27
N LEU A 419 -11.21 -3.24 -14.85
CA LEU A 419 -11.64 -3.66 -13.51
C LEU A 419 -10.87 -2.88 -12.43
N LYS A 420 -9.56 -2.70 -12.59
CA LYS A 420 -8.76 -1.90 -11.65
C LYS A 420 -9.27 -0.46 -11.55
N ALA A 421 -9.53 0.19 -12.69
CA ALA A 421 -10.07 1.54 -12.71
C ALA A 421 -11.43 1.63 -12.03
N GLN A 422 -12.31 0.67 -12.28
CA GLN A 422 -13.63 0.60 -11.68
C GLN A 422 -13.58 0.35 -10.15
N LEU A 423 -12.62 -0.43 -9.66
CA LEU A 423 -12.46 -0.70 -8.22
C LEU A 423 -11.97 0.52 -7.43
N ILE A 424 -11.06 1.31 -7.99
CA ILE A 424 -10.49 2.48 -7.31
C ILE A 424 -11.27 3.77 -7.55
N GLY A 425 -12.14 3.80 -8.56
CA GLY A 425 -12.87 5.00 -8.99
C GLY A 425 -13.86 5.55 -7.96
N PRO A 426 -14.69 4.71 -7.32
CA PRO A 426 -15.70 5.18 -6.39
C PRO A 426 -15.10 5.75 -5.11
N GLU A 427 -15.66 6.89 -4.70
CA GLU A 427 -15.36 7.55 -3.45
C GLU A 427 -16.47 7.26 -2.42
N TYR A 428 -16.20 7.47 -1.15
CA TYR A 428 -17.21 7.37 -0.12
C TYR A 428 -17.26 8.61 0.77
N SER A 429 -18.41 8.82 1.35
CA SER A 429 -18.62 9.80 2.42
C SER A 429 -19.26 9.12 3.63
N GLU A 430 -19.20 9.75 4.77
CA GLU A 430 -19.86 9.26 5.99
C GLU A 430 -20.99 10.21 6.38
N ASN A 431 -22.14 9.65 6.70
CA ASN A 431 -23.28 10.38 7.22
C ASN A 431 -23.81 9.74 8.52
N ALA A 432 -24.91 10.25 9.06
CA ALA A 432 -25.52 9.74 10.30
C ALA A 432 -25.95 8.25 10.22
N GLN A 433 -26.10 7.70 9.02
CA GLN A 433 -26.50 6.31 8.77
C GLN A 433 -25.29 5.40 8.57
N GLY A 434 -24.09 5.96 8.36
CA GLY A 434 -22.84 5.26 8.12
C GLY A 434 -22.18 5.62 6.79
N ILE A 435 -21.33 4.75 6.29
CA ILE A 435 -20.60 4.92 5.03
C ILE A 435 -21.58 4.86 3.84
N VAL A 436 -21.46 5.83 2.94
CA VAL A 436 -22.20 5.92 1.68
C VAL A 436 -21.22 5.94 0.53
N LEU A 437 -21.31 4.95 -0.34
CA LEU A 437 -20.56 4.94 -1.59
C LEU A 437 -21.12 5.97 -2.55
N GLU A 438 -20.25 6.60 -3.33
CA GLU A 438 -20.58 7.56 -4.38
C GLU A 438 -21.61 6.99 -5.37
N ARG A 439 -22.52 7.83 -5.82
CA ARG A 439 -23.54 7.43 -6.81
C ARG A 439 -22.94 7.33 -8.21
N LYS A 440 -23.52 6.47 -9.07
CA LYS A 440 -23.08 6.32 -10.48
C LYS A 440 -23.17 7.66 -11.24
N GLU A 441 -24.17 8.50 -10.94
CA GLU A 441 -24.34 9.83 -11.53
C GLU A 441 -23.20 10.78 -11.16
N ASP A 442 -22.78 10.76 -9.90
CA ASP A 442 -21.69 11.61 -9.40
C ASP A 442 -20.35 11.17 -10.01
N MET A 443 -20.12 9.86 -10.14
CA MET A 443 -18.97 9.30 -10.86
C MET A 443 -18.92 9.74 -12.32
N ARG A 444 -20.06 9.68 -13.02
CA ARG A 444 -20.16 10.15 -14.43
C ARG A 444 -19.87 11.65 -14.55
N SER A 445 -20.31 12.47 -13.60
CA SER A 445 -20.01 13.90 -13.59
C SER A 445 -18.51 14.21 -13.43
N ARG A 446 -17.74 13.27 -12.84
CA ARG A 446 -16.26 13.30 -12.76
C ARG A 446 -15.57 12.68 -13.99
N GLY A 447 -16.34 12.28 -15.02
CA GLY A 447 -15.79 11.64 -16.22
C GLY A 447 -15.41 10.17 -16.06
N LEU A 448 -15.89 9.49 -15.00
CA LEU A 448 -15.69 8.07 -14.80
C LEU A 448 -16.80 7.25 -15.45
N ALA A 449 -16.44 6.10 -16.02
CA ALA A 449 -17.40 5.13 -16.52
C ALA A 449 -18.16 4.44 -15.37
N SER A 450 -19.32 3.85 -15.68
CA SER A 450 -20.05 2.99 -14.74
C SER A 450 -19.18 1.81 -14.29
N PRO A 451 -19.14 1.45 -12.99
CA PRO A 451 -18.31 0.36 -12.50
C PRO A 451 -18.99 -1.02 -12.63
N ASP A 452 -19.52 -1.34 -13.83
CA ASP A 452 -20.36 -2.51 -14.06
C ASP A 452 -19.67 -3.85 -13.71
N VAL A 453 -18.38 -3.99 -14.05
CA VAL A 453 -17.59 -5.19 -13.70
C VAL A 453 -17.34 -5.27 -12.20
N ALA A 454 -17.03 -4.14 -11.57
CA ALA A 454 -16.81 -4.08 -10.14
C ALA A 454 -18.13 -4.24 -9.35
N ASP A 455 -19.25 -3.68 -9.84
CA ASP A 455 -20.58 -3.88 -9.26
C ASP A 455 -21.00 -5.37 -9.39
N ALA A 456 -20.69 -6.05 -10.51
CA ALA A 456 -20.91 -7.50 -10.64
C ALA A 456 -20.05 -8.32 -9.66
N LEU A 457 -18.79 -7.95 -9.45
CA LEU A 457 -17.95 -8.56 -8.42
C LEU A 457 -18.52 -8.31 -7.02
N CYS A 458 -18.92 -7.08 -6.70
CA CYS A 458 -19.43 -6.75 -5.38
C CYS A 458 -20.72 -7.51 -5.03
N LEU A 459 -21.58 -7.81 -6.00
CA LEU A 459 -22.77 -8.63 -5.80
C LEU A 459 -22.45 -10.02 -5.23
N THR A 460 -21.27 -10.58 -5.51
CA THR A 460 -20.86 -11.87 -4.93
C THR A 460 -20.68 -11.84 -3.40
N PHE A 461 -20.78 -10.66 -2.78
CA PHE A 461 -20.69 -10.42 -1.33
C PHE A 461 -22.04 -10.05 -0.70
N ALA A 462 -23.15 -10.21 -1.44
CA ALA A 462 -24.48 -9.80 -0.95
C ALA A 462 -24.96 -10.60 0.25
N ALA A 463 -24.58 -11.88 0.36
CA ALA A 463 -24.84 -12.74 1.51
C ALA A 463 -23.79 -13.84 1.63
N PRO A 464 -23.57 -14.43 2.81
CA PRO A 464 -22.76 -15.64 2.99
C PRO A 464 -23.34 -16.81 2.20
N VAL A 465 -22.46 -17.57 1.52
CA VAL A 465 -22.85 -18.75 0.73
C VAL A 465 -22.03 -19.94 1.18
N PHE A 466 -22.69 -21.08 1.36
CA PHE A 466 -22.07 -22.37 1.68
C PHE A 466 -22.12 -23.27 0.45
N SER A 467 -21.05 -24.00 0.15
CA SER A 467 -21.00 -24.90 -1.00
C SER A 467 -21.95 -26.07 -0.82
N GLN A 468 -22.76 -26.36 -1.85
CA GLN A 468 -23.64 -27.55 -1.87
C GLN A 468 -22.85 -28.86 -1.93
N MET A 469 -21.59 -28.85 -2.35
CA MET A 469 -20.72 -30.05 -2.31
C MET A 469 -20.37 -30.53 -0.89
N SER A 470 -20.77 -29.81 0.16
CA SER A 470 -20.65 -30.27 1.54
C SER A 470 -21.62 -31.40 1.92
N GLU A 471 -22.57 -31.74 1.06
CA GLU A 471 -23.50 -32.85 1.23
C GLU A 471 -23.05 -34.14 0.53
N LEU A 472 -21.77 -34.54 0.64
CA LEU A 472 -21.43 -35.94 0.36
C LEU A 472 -21.94 -36.80 1.52
N PRO A 473 -22.78 -37.83 1.28
CA PRO A 473 -23.26 -38.71 2.34
C PRO A 473 -22.11 -39.57 2.86
N GLY A 474 -21.46 -39.10 3.89
CA GLY A 474 -20.58 -39.91 4.72
C GLY A 474 -21.43 -40.52 5.85
N PRO A 475 -21.10 -41.71 6.37
CA PRO A 475 -21.81 -42.29 7.51
C PRO A 475 -21.48 -41.48 8.78
N GLY A 476 -22.35 -40.54 9.09
CA GLY A 476 -22.25 -39.67 10.26
C GLY A 476 -22.47 -38.21 9.91
N ASN A 477 -23.67 -37.73 10.18
CA ASN A 477 -24.06 -36.31 10.09
C ASN A 477 -23.14 -35.42 10.93
N HIS A 478 -22.05 -34.94 10.35
CA HIS A 478 -21.32 -33.80 10.89
C HIS A 478 -21.27 -32.71 9.80
N LEU A 479 -22.15 -31.73 9.92
CA LEU A 479 -22.08 -30.46 9.26
C LEU A 479 -20.67 -29.91 9.50
N VAL A 480 -19.79 -29.96 8.48
CA VAL A 480 -18.57 -29.17 8.46
C VAL A 480 -19.02 -27.75 8.13
N VAL A 481 -19.37 -27.01 9.15
CA VAL A 481 -19.55 -25.57 9.03
C VAL A 481 -18.16 -25.01 8.75
N SER A 482 -17.92 -24.60 7.52
CA SER A 482 -16.77 -23.76 7.23
C SER A 482 -17.06 -22.40 7.88
N GLU A 483 -16.48 -22.16 9.04
CA GLU A 483 -16.60 -20.90 9.77
C GLU A 483 -15.82 -19.76 9.11
N TRP A 484 -15.58 -19.80 7.81
CA TRP A 484 -15.00 -18.66 7.15
C TRP A 484 -16.04 -17.53 7.10
N ASN A 485 -15.91 -16.61 8.02
CA ASN A 485 -16.65 -15.37 8.04
C ASN A 485 -15.75 -14.29 7.42
N PRO A 486 -16.06 -13.79 6.21
CA PRO A 486 -15.25 -12.73 5.59
C PRO A 486 -15.23 -11.43 6.40
N PHE A 487 -16.07 -11.34 7.44
CA PHE A 487 -16.26 -10.18 8.27
C PHE A 487 -15.64 -10.31 9.68
N SER A 488 -14.90 -11.39 9.98
CA SER A 488 -14.23 -11.54 11.26
C SER A 488 -12.73 -11.30 11.15
N ASP A 489 -12.18 -10.40 11.96
CA ASP A 489 -10.73 -10.18 12.09
C ASP A 489 -9.96 -11.44 12.52
N GLU A 490 -10.65 -12.42 13.12
CA GLU A 490 -10.06 -13.67 13.58
C GLU A 490 -9.66 -14.61 12.42
N SER A 491 -10.22 -14.43 11.21
CA SER A 491 -9.86 -15.23 10.03
C SER A 491 -8.45 -14.91 9.51
N LEU A 492 -7.85 -13.78 9.93
CA LEU A 492 -6.53 -13.30 9.50
C LEU A 492 -5.39 -13.65 10.48
N GLN A 493 -5.72 -14.14 11.68
CA GLN A 493 -4.73 -14.55 12.67
C GLN A 493 -4.62 -16.07 12.66
N GLY A 494 -3.56 -16.61 12.04
CA GLY A 494 -3.28 -18.04 11.92
C GLY A 494 -3.48 -18.84 13.21
N ARG A 495 -4.74 -19.15 13.55
CA ARG A 495 -5.07 -20.07 14.63
C ARG A 495 -4.79 -21.51 14.21
N PRO A 496 -4.26 -22.36 15.07
CA PRO A 496 -4.16 -23.78 14.79
C PRO A 496 -5.56 -24.34 14.53
N LEU A 497 -5.69 -25.16 13.50
CA LEU A 497 -6.93 -25.84 13.14
C LEU A 497 -7.52 -26.57 14.36
N PRO A 498 -8.88 -26.57 14.54
CA PRO A 498 -9.52 -27.35 15.59
C PRO A 498 -9.08 -28.82 15.55
N GLU A 499 -8.97 -29.46 16.71
CA GLU A 499 -8.48 -30.86 16.85
C GLU A 499 -9.19 -31.88 15.93
N ALA A 500 -10.43 -31.61 15.52
CA ALA A 500 -11.19 -32.45 14.57
C ALA A 500 -10.54 -32.57 13.18
N ARG A 501 -9.69 -31.60 12.75
CA ARG A 501 -8.96 -31.66 11.47
C ARG A 501 -7.63 -32.42 11.54
N ARG A 502 -7.11 -32.74 12.72
CA ARG A 502 -5.88 -33.55 12.88
C ARG A 502 -6.08 -35.03 12.60
N ARG A 503 -7.32 -35.54 12.43
CA ARG A 503 -7.63 -36.97 12.26
C ARG A 503 -7.90 -37.40 10.82
N TYR A 504 -7.73 -36.54 9.83
CA TYR A 504 -7.93 -36.96 8.45
C TYR A 504 -6.59 -37.46 7.88
N THR A 505 -6.26 -38.73 8.15
CA THR A 505 -5.29 -39.49 7.38
C THR A 505 -6.03 -40.24 6.28
N ALA A 506 -5.69 -40.00 5.04
CA ALA A 506 -6.23 -40.75 3.93
C ALA A 506 -5.96 -42.26 4.14
N PRO A 507 -6.89 -43.15 3.82
CA PRO A 507 -6.66 -44.59 3.92
C PRO A 507 -5.47 -44.96 3.02
N GLY A 508 -4.39 -45.49 3.64
CA GLY A 508 -3.20 -45.94 2.92
C GLY A 508 -1.87 -45.34 3.37
N TRP A 509 -1.87 -44.33 4.26
CA TRP A 509 -0.62 -43.71 4.73
C TRP A 509 -0.15 -44.16 6.12
N SER A 510 -0.74 -45.23 6.68
CA SER A 510 -0.40 -45.74 8.02
C SER A 510 0.89 -46.58 8.08
N SER A 511 1.62 -46.74 6.98
CA SER A 511 2.84 -47.59 6.92
C SER A 511 4.16 -46.83 6.78
N LEU A 512 4.16 -45.51 6.66
CA LEU A 512 5.38 -44.70 6.66
C LEU A 512 5.48 -43.96 8.00
N LYS A 513 6.19 -44.51 8.96
CA LYS A 513 6.66 -43.73 10.11
C LYS A 513 7.69 -42.72 9.61
N PRO A 514 7.52 -41.42 9.89
CA PRO A 514 8.60 -40.48 9.65
C PRO A 514 9.76 -40.81 10.62
N GLU A 515 10.98 -40.83 10.12
CA GLU A 515 12.21 -40.98 10.91
C GLU A 515 12.58 -39.70 11.71
N TRP A 516 11.64 -38.82 11.94
CA TRP A 516 11.84 -37.56 12.65
C TRP A 516 11.14 -37.65 14.02
N GLY A 517 11.89 -37.40 15.08
CA GLY A 517 11.40 -37.38 16.45
C GLY A 517 10.25 -36.38 16.68
N ASP A 518 9.60 -36.54 17.82
CA ASP A 518 8.41 -35.78 18.24
C ASP A 518 8.74 -34.26 18.31
N MET A 519 8.21 -33.47 17.38
CA MET A 519 8.54 -32.04 17.27
C MET A 519 7.94 -31.16 18.35
N ASP A 520 7.25 -31.74 19.34
CA ASP A 520 6.62 -31.01 20.42
C ASP A 520 7.57 -30.80 21.64
N ASN A 521 8.82 -31.30 21.59
CA ASN A 521 9.79 -31.11 22.67
C ASN A 521 10.96 -30.21 22.21
N PRO A 522 11.11 -28.98 22.72
CA PRO A 522 12.20 -28.07 22.34
C PRO A 522 13.63 -28.60 22.66
N ALA A 523 13.75 -29.70 23.43
CA ALA A 523 15.03 -30.31 23.77
C ALA A 523 15.62 -31.20 22.65
N ASP A 524 14.83 -31.54 21.62
CA ASP A 524 15.25 -32.45 20.53
C ASP A 524 15.71 -31.74 19.26
N TRP A 525 15.94 -30.43 19.31
CA TRP A 525 16.50 -29.66 18.21
C TRP A 525 18.02 -29.87 18.14
N VAL A 526 18.44 -30.91 17.43
CA VAL A 526 19.84 -31.09 17.07
C VAL A 526 20.11 -30.27 15.79
N THR A 527 21.00 -29.30 15.89
CA THR A 527 21.55 -28.61 14.72
C THR A 527 22.35 -29.61 13.90
N PRO A 528 22.20 -29.71 12.58
CA PRO A 528 23.08 -30.54 11.75
C PRO A 528 24.51 -30.01 11.85
N ASP A 529 25.46 -30.89 12.17
CA ASP A 529 26.88 -30.63 12.14
C ASP A 529 27.29 -30.14 10.71
N ALA A 530 28.13 -29.10 10.68
CA ALA A 530 28.75 -28.64 9.46
C ALA A 530 29.66 -29.77 8.91
N PRO A 531 29.70 -29.94 7.56
CA PRO A 531 30.59 -30.93 6.95
C PRO A 531 32.07 -30.56 7.24
N PRO A 532 32.95 -31.54 7.42
CA PRO A 532 34.38 -31.30 7.61
C PRO A 532 34.96 -30.70 6.33
N GLY A 533 35.79 -29.67 6.49
CA GLY A 533 36.45 -28.99 5.38
C GLY A 533 37.44 -29.88 4.61
N GLU A 534 37.47 -29.70 3.32
CA GLU A 534 38.64 -29.76 2.43
C GLU A 534 38.75 -28.43 1.67
#